data_f6fcfdc43b93b77bc98f32b211238123
#
_entry.id   f6fcfdc43b93b77bc98f32b211238123
#
_cell.length_a   1.000
_cell.length_b   1.000
_cell.length_c   1.000
_cell.angle_alpha   90.00
_cell.angle_beta   90.00
_cell.angle_gamma   90.00
#
_symmetry.space_group_name_H-M   'P 1'
#
loop_
_entity.id
_entity.type
_entity.pdbx_description
1 polymer ?
#
loop_
_entity_poly.entity_id
_entity_poly.type
_entity_poly.pdbx_seq_one_letter_code
_entity_poly.pdbx_strand_id
1 'polypeptide(L)'
;PMHRRRPRNNSAGAERMDHGMTEQLNVQQMAEKLLTADDILILCHKNPDGDTVGCGSALYYALSALDKTAAVLCSDPIPSRYAFTNPRLYKGEFEPQIVVAVDVASLQLFGENNGMPQFSRHVDLCIDHHAGNSGYAEFTLLDGTAAAAAELLRTGIQRFCGYVE
;
A
#
# COMPACT_ATOMS: atom_id res chain seq x y z
N PRO A 1 20.50 20.80 -53.86
CA PRO A 1 21.02 20.34 -52.59
C PRO A 1 19.96 19.49 -51.84
N MET A 2 20.21 18.18 -51.76
CA MET A 2 19.31 17.19 -51.16
C MET A 2 19.45 17.21 -49.64
N HIS A 3 18.36 17.54 -48.91
CA HIS A 3 18.27 17.35 -47.47
C HIS A 3 17.99 15.88 -47.19
N ARG A 4 18.98 15.15 -46.68
CA ARG A 4 18.83 13.81 -46.11
C ARG A 4 18.13 13.93 -44.76
N ARG A 5 16.89 13.44 -44.65
CA ARG A 5 16.18 13.21 -43.38
C ARG A 5 16.81 11.98 -42.68
N ARG A 6 17.28 12.19 -41.44
CA ARG A 6 17.70 11.08 -40.55
C ARG A 6 16.44 10.31 -40.08
N PRO A 7 16.49 8.98 -40.01
CA PRO A 7 15.38 8.22 -39.44
C PRO A 7 15.30 8.47 -37.93
N ARG A 8 14.10 8.71 -37.43
CA ARG A 8 13.81 8.73 -35.99
C ARG A 8 13.87 7.29 -35.49
N ASN A 9 14.84 7.01 -34.64
CA ASN A 9 14.94 5.76 -33.91
C ASN A 9 13.87 5.80 -32.81
N ASN A 10 12.77 5.10 -33.03
CA ASN A 10 11.70 4.88 -32.05
C ASN A 10 12.01 3.57 -31.29
N SER A 11 13.01 3.61 -30.42
CA SER A 11 13.22 2.57 -29.44
C SER A 11 12.43 2.95 -28.18
N ALA A 12 11.13 2.63 -28.17
CA ALA A 12 10.41 2.46 -26.94
C ALA A 12 10.98 1.22 -26.25
N GLY A 13 12.06 1.41 -25.50
CA GLY A 13 12.55 0.44 -24.54
C GLY A 13 11.49 0.28 -23.48
N ALA A 14 10.80 -0.87 -23.45
CA ALA A 14 10.14 -1.33 -22.27
C ALA A 14 11.22 -1.49 -21.19
N GLU A 15 11.34 -0.52 -20.30
CA GLU A 15 12.11 -0.69 -19.07
C GLU A 15 11.48 -1.86 -18.33
N ARG A 16 12.14 -3.01 -18.38
CA ARG A 16 11.90 -4.10 -17.45
C ARG A 16 12.27 -3.51 -16.10
N MET A 17 11.23 -3.22 -15.28
CA MET A 17 11.44 -2.99 -13.87
C MET A 17 12.09 -4.27 -13.33
N ASP A 18 13.36 -4.16 -12.99
CA ASP A 18 14.05 -5.15 -12.19
C ASP A 18 13.37 -5.11 -10.82
N HIS A 19 12.38 -5.98 -10.61
CA HIS A 19 11.78 -6.21 -9.31
C HIS A 19 12.85 -6.94 -8.49
N GLY A 20 13.74 -6.16 -7.90
CA GLY A 20 14.61 -6.63 -6.84
C GLY A 20 13.75 -7.38 -5.81
N MET A 21 14.33 -8.42 -5.18
CA MET A 21 13.61 -9.17 -4.14
C MET A 21 13.15 -8.18 -3.06
N THR A 22 11.85 -8.28 -2.66
CA THR A 22 11.30 -7.49 -1.56
C THR A 22 12.14 -7.70 -0.28
N GLU A 23 12.39 -6.63 0.45
CA GLU A 23 13.06 -6.73 1.75
C GLU A 23 12.04 -7.10 2.82
N GLN A 24 12.30 -8.20 3.56
CA GLN A 24 11.42 -8.62 4.66
C GLN A 24 11.68 -7.76 5.90
N LEU A 25 10.62 -7.18 6.44
CA LEU A 25 10.66 -6.41 7.67
C LEU A 25 10.05 -7.19 8.83
N ASN A 26 10.51 -6.89 10.04
CA ASN A 26 9.78 -7.22 11.26
C ASN A 26 8.81 -6.08 11.65
N VAL A 27 7.95 -6.34 12.64
CA VAL A 27 6.94 -5.36 13.10
C VAL A 27 7.57 -4.05 13.56
N GLN A 28 8.72 -4.10 14.24
CA GLN A 28 9.42 -2.90 14.70
C GLN A 28 9.90 -2.04 13.53
N GLN A 29 10.53 -2.64 12.54
CA GLN A 29 11.03 -1.96 11.34
C GLN A 29 9.88 -1.34 10.52
N MET A 30 8.76 -2.06 10.38
CA MET A 30 7.55 -1.55 9.75
C MET A 30 7.01 -0.33 10.49
N ALA A 31 6.90 -0.39 11.82
CA ALA A 31 6.43 0.72 12.64
C ALA A 31 7.35 1.95 12.50
N GLU A 32 8.67 1.79 12.57
CA GLU A 32 9.64 2.87 12.38
C GLU A 32 9.52 3.53 11.01
N LYS A 33 9.34 2.74 9.95
CA LYS A 33 9.15 3.24 8.58
C LYS A 33 7.90 4.11 8.47
N LEU A 34 6.79 3.71 9.05
CA LEU A 34 5.55 4.49 9.07
C LEU A 34 5.63 5.73 9.95
N LEU A 35 6.32 5.66 11.10
CA LEU A 35 6.50 6.79 11.99
C LEU A 35 7.35 7.91 11.40
N THR A 36 8.31 7.58 10.52
CA THR A 36 9.18 8.56 9.86
C THR A 36 8.58 9.17 8.60
N ALA A 37 7.50 8.61 8.05
CA ALA A 37 6.80 9.10 6.87
C ALA A 37 5.62 10.00 7.25
N ASP A 38 5.18 10.81 6.29
CA ASP A 38 3.90 11.52 6.27
C ASP A 38 3.25 11.28 4.90
N ASP A 39 2.09 11.89 4.62
CA ASP A 39 1.37 11.75 3.34
C ASP A 39 1.28 10.27 2.91
N ILE A 40 0.61 9.46 3.75
CA ILE A 40 0.58 8.00 3.64
C ILE A 40 -0.67 7.56 2.89
N LEU A 41 -0.50 6.92 1.73
CA LEU A 41 -1.60 6.32 0.98
C LEU A 41 -1.69 4.82 1.27
N ILE A 42 -2.86 4.39 1.76
CA ILE A 42 -3.13 3.00 2.15
C ILE A 42 -3.98 2.35 1.07
N LEU A 43 -3.46 1.31 0.42
CA LEU A 43 -4.15 0.58 -0.64
C LEU A 43 -4.80 -0.69 -0.10
N CYS A 44 -6.09 -0.88 -0.43
CA CYS A 44 -6.85 -2.10 -0.20
C CYS A 44 -7.04 -2.87 -1.52
N HIS A 45 -7.31 -4.18 -1.46
CA HIS A 45 -7.57 -4.97 -2.65
C HIS A 45 -8.96 -4.70 -3.26
N LYS A 46 -9.14 -5.06 -4.54
CA LYS A 46 -10.46 -5.04 -5.22
C LYS A 46 -11.42 -6.01 -4.52
N ASN A 47 -12.73 -5.76 -4.64
CA ASN A 47 -13.76 -6.50 -3.90
C ASN A 47 -13.41 -6.59 -2.40
N PRO A 48 -13.22 -5.43 -1.71
CA PRO A 48 -12.62 -5.39 -0.40
C PRO A 48 -13.47 -6.15 0.63
N ASP A 49 -12.81 -7.00 1.39
CA ASP A 49 -13.39 -7.76 2.50
C ASP A 49 -13.14 -7.12 3.87
N GLY A 50 -13.47 -7.84 4.94
CA GLY A 50 -13.35 -7.31 6.29
C GLY A 50 -11.91 -7.15 6.77
N ASP A 51 -10.97 -7.96 6.28
CA ASP A 51 -9.57 -7.86 6.70
C ASP A 51 -8.90 -6.65 6.04
N THR A 52 -8.96 -6.51 4.71
CA THR A 52 -8.35 -5.35 4.03
C THR A 52 -8.97 -4.03 4.45
N VAL A 53 -10.32 -3.94 4.59
CA VAL A 53 -11.01 -2.72 5.04
C VAL A 53 -10.70 -2.40 6.50
N GLY A 54 -10.71 -3.42 7.36
CA GLY A 54 -10.38 -3.29 8.78
C GLY A 54 -8.94 -2.83 8.99
N CYS A 55 -7.99 -3.45 8.29
CA CYS A 55 -6.58 -3.07 8.33
C CYS A 55 -6.36 -1.65 7.81
N GLY A 56 -6.92 -1.31 6.65
CA GLY A 56 -6.79 0.02 6.06
C GLY A 56 -7.36 1.11 6.97
N SER A 57 -8.53 0.87 7.54
CA SER A 57 -9.18 1.80 8.47
C SER A 57 -8.41 1.95 9.79
N ALA A 58 -7.96 0.84 10.39
CA ALA A 58 -7.21 0.87 11.65
C ALA A 58 -5.89 1.60 11.49
N LEU A 59 -5.16 1.35 10.39
CA LEU A 59 -3.92 2.06 10.09
C LEU A 59 -4.17 3.55 9.86
N TYR A 60 -5.20 3.90 9.10
CA TYR A 60 -5.60 5.29 8.91
C TYR A 60 -5.84 6.01 10.24
N TYR A 61 -6.65 5.42 11.14
CA TYR A 61 -6.95 6.05 12.43
C TYR A 61 -5.72 6.14 13.34
N ALA A 62 -4.88 5.12 13.36
CA ALA A 62 -3.65 5.14 14.15
C ALA A 62 -2.68 6.24 13.69
N LEU A 63 -2.51 6.40 12.37
CA LEU A 63 -1.66 7.45 11.80
C LEU A 63 -2.25 8.84 12.02
N SER A 64 -3.58 9.00 11.88
CA SER A 64 -4.28 10.25 12.15
C SER A 64 -4.17 10.67 13.60
N ALA A 65 -4.19 9.74 14.55
CA ALA A 65 -3.98 10.00 15.98
C ALA A 65 -2.56 10.51 16.29
N LEU A 66 -1.60 10.31 15.38
CA LEU A 66 -0.24 10.82 15.42
C LEU A 66 -0.06 12.10 14.58
N ASP A 67 -1.15 12.78 14.25
CA ASP A 67 -1.18 13.99 13.41
C ASP A 67 -0.58 13.82 12.02
N LYS A 68 -0.56 12.58 11.48
CA LYS A 68 -0.08 12.29 10.14
C LYS A 68 -1.18 12.40 9.09
N THR A 69 -0.82 12.85 7.91
CA THR A 69 -1.70 12.83 6.73
C THR A 69 -1.80 11.40 6.21
N ALA A 70 -3.01 10.86 6.18
CA ALA A 70 -3.26 9.53 5.64
C ALA A 70 -4.63 9.44 4.97
N ALA A 71 -4.77 8.55 3.99
CA ALA A 71 -6.04 8.22 3.37
C ALA A 71 -6.02 6.79 2.82
N VAL A 72 -7.21 6.21 2.63
CA VAL A 72 -7.41 4.85 2.11
C VAL A 72 -7.89 4.92 0.67
N LEU A 73 -7.31 4.10 -0.20
CA LEU A 73 -7.74 3.93 -1.59
C LEU A 73 -8.17 2.49 -1.84
N CYS A 74 -9.42 2.34 -2.30
CA CYS A 74 -9.96 1.09 -2.81
C CYS A 74 -10.36 1.28 -4.27
N SER A 75 -10.08 0.29 -5.12
CA SER A 75 -10.55 0.28 -6.51
C SER A 75 -12.06 0.15 -6.58
N ASP A 76 -12.65 -0.65 -5.71
CA ASP A 76 -14.09 -0.88 -5.62
C ASP A 76 -14.68 -0.22 -4.36
N PRO A 77 -16.00 0.05 -4.36
CA PRO A 77 -16.68 0.60 -3.20
C PRO A 77 -16.54 -0.30 -1.96
N ILE A 78 -16.34 0.31 -0.81
CA ILE A 78 -16.38 -0.42 0.48
C ILE A 78 -17.80 -0.95 0.68
N PRO A 79 -17.99 -2.28 0.89
CA PRO A 79 -19.32 -2.84 1.13
C PRO A 79 -20.02 -2.19 2.33
N SER A 80 -21.35 -1.98 2.23
CA SER A 80 -22.14 -1.28 3.24
C SER A 80 -22.02 -1.88 4.66
N ARG A 81 -21.81 -3.20 4.76
CA ARG A 81 -21.59 -3.89 6.04
C ARG A 81 -20.31 -3.41 6.77
N TYR A 82 -19.37 -2.79 6.07
CA TYR A 82 -18.15 -2.23 6.63
C TYR A 82 -18.17 -0.68 6.66
N ALA A 83 -19.29 -0.03 6.29
CA ALA A 83 -19.40 1.42 6.25
C ALA A 83 -19.14 2.09 7.61
N PHE A 84 -19.35 1.35 8.72
CA PHE A 84 -19.07 1.84 10.07
C PHE A 84 -17.59 2.17 10.32
N THR A 85 -16.66 1.60 9.53
CA THR A 85 -15.22 1.89 9.65
C THR A 85 -14.88 3.31 9.20
N ASN A 86 -15.62 3.84 8.23
CA ASN A 86 -15.61 5.22 7.73
C ASN A 86 -14.22 5.87 7.66
N PRO A 87 -13.20 5.24 7.04
CA PRO A 87 -11.89 5.88 6.89
C PRO A 87 -11.98 7.04 5.88
N ARG A 88 -11.04 7.99 5.95
CA ARG A 88 -10.89 8.99 4.91
C ARG A 88 -10.50 8.32 3.60
N LEU A 89 -11.33 8.44 2.58
CA LEU A 89 -11.01 7.94 1.25
C LEU A 89 -10.19 8.98 0.48
N TYR A 90 -9.12 8.51 -0.18
CA TYR A 90 -8.25 9.33 -0.99
C TYR A 90 -8.96 9.89 -2.22
N LYS A 91 -8.83 11.19 -2.45
CA LYS A 91 -9.43 11.92 -3.59
C LYS A 91 -8.43 12.80 -4.32
N GLY A 92 -7.13 12.51 -4.17
CA GLY A 92 -6.08 13.30 -4.79
C GLY A 92 -5.66 14.56 -4.03
N GLU A 93 -5.94 14.63 -2.73
CA GLU A 93 -5.70 15.80 -1.91
C GLU A 93 -4.26 15.99 -1.43
N PHE A 94 -3.40 15.00 -1.62
CA PHE A 94 -1.96 15.07 -1.36
C PHE A 94 -1.18 14.14 -2.31
N GLU A 95 0.12 14.41 -2.50
CA GLU A 95 1.03 13.50 -3.19
C GLU A 95 1.63 12.53 -2.17
N PRO A 96 1.41 11.21 -2.31
CA PRO A 96 1.90 10.24 -1.31
C PRO A 96 3.44 10.22 -1.22
N GLN A 97 3.97 10.34 0.00
CA GLN A 97 5.38 10.06 0.29
C GLN A 97 5.65 8.56 0.39
N ILE A 98 4.65 7.80 0.87
CA ILE A 98 4.72 6.34 0.98
C ILE A 98 3.39 5.71 0.61
N VAL A 99 3.45 4.64 -0.18
CA VAL A 99 2.31 3.82 -0.59
C VAL A 99 2.37 2.49 0.16
N VAL A 100 1.34 2.21 0.95
CA VAL A 100 1.26 1.03 1.83
C VAL A 100 0.11 0.15 1.39
N ALA A 101 0.36 -1.11 1.06
CA ALA A 101 -0.67 -2.10 0.80
C ALA A 101 -0.96 -2.92 2.05
N VAL A 102 -2.24 -3.18 2.33
CA VAL A 102 -2.68 -4.00 3.46
C VAL A 102 -3.53 -5.17 2.97
N ASP A 103 -3.13 -6.39 3.34
CA ASP A 103 -3.85 -7.62 2.98
C ASP A 103 -3.97 -7.84 1.46
N VAL A 104 -2.89 -7.59 0.72
CA VAL A 104 -2.85 -7.73 -0.74
C VAL A 104 -1.70 -8.65 -1.14
N ALA A 105 -2.03 -9.86 -1.59
CA ALA A 105 -1.03 -10.89 -1.91
C ALA A 105 -0.31 -10.66 -3.24
N SER A 106 -0.91 -9.94 -4.19
CA SER A 106 -0.35 -9.75 -5.52
C SER A 106 -0.90 -8.52 -6.24
N LEU A 107 -0.18 -8.02 -7.24
CA LEU A 107 -0.56 -6.83 -8.03
C LEU A 107 -1.94 -6.94 -8.69
N GLN A 108 -2.35 -8.14 -9.11
CA GLN A 108 -3.64 -8.37 -9.78
C GLN A 108 -4.84 -8.12 -8.87
N LEU A 109 -4.63 -8.06 -7.54
CA LEU A 109 -5.68 -7.85 -6.56
C LEU A 109 -6.02 -6.37 -6.32
N PHE A 110 -5.23 -5.41 -6.83
CA PHE A 110 -5.52 -3.99 -6.64
C PHE A 110 -6.73 -3.49 -7.43
N GLY A 111 -6.99 -4.03 -8.62
CA GLY A 111 -8.02 -3.52 -9.52
C GLY A 111 -7.58 -2.28 -10.30
N GLU A 112 -8.51 -1.66 -11.04
CA GLU A 112 -8.16 -0.64 -12.04
C GLU A 112 -8.92 0.70 -11.86
N ASN A 113 -9.90 0.76 -10.96
CA ASN A 113 -10.71 1.96 -10.75
C ASN A 113 -10.05 2.97 -9.80
N ASN A 114 -10.61 4.17 -9.74
CA ASN A 114 -10.25 5.24 -8.81
C ASN A 114 -8.77 5.66 -8.85
N GLY A 115 -8.10 5.49 -10.00
CA GLY A 115 -6.68 5.82 -10.15
C GLY A 115 -5.72 4.82 -9.49
N MET A 116 -6.24 3.67 -9.04
CA MET A 116 -5.45 2.62 -8.40
C MET A 116 -4.17 2.25 -9.17
N PRO A 117 -4.16 2.07 -10.51
CA PRO A 117 -2.95 1.72 -11.26
C PRO A 117 -1.82 2.75 -11.15
N GLN A 118 -2.14 4.02 -10.89
CA GLN A 118 -1.12 5.05 -10.70
C GLN A 118 -0.24 4.75 -9.48
N PHE A 119 -0.82 4.20 -8.42
CA PHE A 119 -0.14 3.96 -7.14
C PHE A 119 0.30 2.51 -6.97
N SER A 120 -0.46 1.55 -7.48
CA SER A 120 -0.15 0.12 -7.32
C SER A 120 1.05 -0.36 -8.15
N ARG A 121 1.55 0.45 -9.07
CA ARG A 121 2.76 0.15 -9.85
C ARG A 121 4.04 0.21 -9.02
N HIS A 122 4.04 1.01 -7.96
CA HIS A 122 5.15 1.13 -7.03
C HIS A 122 4.60 1.20 -5.61
N VAL A 123 4.64 0.08 -4.92
CA VAL A 123 4.23 -0.06 -3.53
C VAL A 123 5.48 -0.11 -2.66
N ASP A 124 5.59 0.82 -1.72
CA ASP A 124 6.75 0.91 -0.84
C ASP A 124 6.72 -0.16 0.25
N LEU A 125 5.54 -0.39 0.86
CA LEU A 125 5.38 -1.30 1.97
C LEU A 125 4.13 -2.18 1.79
N CYS A 126 4.28 -3.49 1.98
CA CYS A 126 3.16 -4.43 2.06
C CYS A 126 3.09 -5.04 3.46
N ILE A 127 1.89 -5.05 4.06
CA ILE A 127 1.59 -5.74 5.32
C ILE A 127 0.58 -6.85 4.99
N ASP A 128 1.01 -8.11 5.06
CA ASP A 128 0.23 -9.23 4.55
C ASP A 128 0.47 -10.52 5.36
N HIS A 129 -0.52 -11.42 5.32
CA HIS A 129 -0.45 -12.73 5.95
C HIS A 129 -0.54 -13.90 4.96
N HIS A 130 -0.72 -13.64 3.68
CA HIS A 130 -0.82 -14.68 2.66
C HIS A 130 0.56 -15.30 2.37
N ALA A 131 0.74 -16.58 2.67
CA ALA A 131 1.99 -17.31 2.39
C ALA A 131 2.40 -17.27 0.91
N GLY A 132 1.44 -17.07 0.00
CA GLY A 132 1.66 -16.91 -1.44
C GLY A 132 1.89 -15.47 -1.90
N ASN A 133 2.23 -14.53 -1.00
CA ASN A 133 2.54 -13.16 -1.38
C ASN A 133 3.65 -13.12 -2.43
N SER A 134 3.44 -12.36 -3.49
CA SER A 134 4.35 -12.34 -4.66
C SER A 134 5.60 -11.48 -4.47
N GLY A 135 5.75 -10.79 -3.33
CA GLY A 135 6.89 -9.93 -3.04
C GLY A 135 7.00 -8.70 -3.95
N TYR A 136 5.86 -8.12 -4.33
CA TYR A 136 5.78 -7.01 -5.29
C TYR A 136 6.18 -5.65 -4.70
N ALA A 137 6.10 -5.50 -3.38
CA ALA A 137 6.46 -4.27 -2.69
C ALA A 137 7.98 -4.18 -2.44
N GLU A 138 8.51 -2.98 -2.29
CA GLU A 138 9.91 -2.77 -1.93
C GLU A 138 10.22 -3.41 -0.56
N PHE A 139 9.35 -3.18 0.43
CA PHE A 139 9.43 -3.77 1.76
C PHE A 139 8.17 -4.58 2.07
N THR A 140 8.31 -5.71 2.75
CA THR A 140 7.17 -6.55 3.11
C THR A 140 7.27 -7.01 4.57
N LEU A 141 6.22 -6.77 5.36
CA LEU A 141 5.97 -7.48 6.60
C LEU A 141 5.02 -8.63 6.29
N LEU A 142 5.52 -9.86 6.30
CA LEU A 142 4.77 -11.08 5.99
C LEU A 142 4.86 -12.08 7.12
N ASP A 143 3.71 -12.55 7.59
CA ASP A 143 3.61 -13.72 8.46
C ASP A 143 2.50 -14.65 7.97
N GLY A 144 2.86 -15.67 7.20
CA GLY A 144 1.94 -16.66 6.67
C GLY A 144 1.31 -17.59 7.73
N THR A 145 1.67 -17.47 9.02
CA THR A 145 1.08 -18.20 10.13
C THR A 145 -0.02 -17.41 10.86
N ALA A 146 -0.10 -16.10 10.62
CA ALA A 146 -1.15 -15.25 11.16
C ALA A 146 -2.51 -15.58 10.52
N ALA A 147 -3.58 -15.53 11.31
CA ALA A 147 -4.92 -15.80 10.82
C ALA A 147 -5.48 -14.66 9.94
N ALA A 148 -4.97 -13.43 10.10
CA ALA A 148 -5.36 -12.24 9.37
C ALA A 148 -4.23 -11.19 9.38
N ALA A 149 -4.17 -10.32 8.37
CA ALA A 149 -3.25 -9.18 8.35
C ALA A 149 -3.49 -8.23 9.54
N ALA A 150 -4.70 -8.19 10.05
CA ALA A 150 -5.06 -7.42 11.24
C ALA A 150 -4.25 -7.80 12.49
N GLU A 151 -3.79 -9.03 12.65
CA GLU A 151 -2.94 -9.45 13.80
C GLU A 151 -1.59 -8.73 13.75
N LEU A 152 -0.97 -8.68 12.57
CA LEU A 152 0.32 -8.00 12.34
C LEU A 152 0.17 -6.50 12.58
N LEU A 153 -0.87 -5.93 12.01
CA LEU A 153 -1.14 -4.50 12.10
C LEU A 153 -1.44 -4.07 13.54
N ARG A 154 -2.23 -4.85 14.29
CA ARG A 154 -2.51 -4.58 15.71
C ARG A 154 -1.22 -4.49 16.52
N THR A 155 -0.30 -5.43 16.31
CA THR A 155 1.00 -5.42 16.99
C THR A 155 1.82 -4.17 16.60
N GLY A 156 1.79 -3.78 15.33
CA GLY A 156 2.44 -2.55 14.85
C GLY A 156 1.84 -1.28 15.46
N ILE A 157 0.51 -1.18 15.51
CA ILE A 157 -0.18 -0.03 16.11
C ILE A 157 0.13 0.08 17.62
N GLN A 158 0.20 -1.02 18.34
CA GLN A 158 0.62 -1.01 19.75
C GLN A 158 2.04 -0.45 19.93
N ARG A 159 2.93 -0.65 18.95
CA ARG A 159 4.27 -0.02 18.95
C ARG A 159 4.17 1.49 18.75
N PHE A 160 3.25 1.99 17.92
CA PHE A 160 3.01 3.43 17.79
C PHE A 160 2.64 4.06 19.13
N CYS A 161 1.74 3.43 19.89
CA CYS A 161 1.33 3.94 21.19
C CYS A 161 2.50 3.97 22.21
N GLY A 162 3.44 3.03 22.14
CA GLY A 162 4.62 3.03 23.01
C GLY A 162 5.68 4.10 22.66
N TYR A 163 5.55 4.77 21.50
CA TYR A 163 6.40 5.92 21.14
C TYR A 163 5.78 7.27 21.53
N VAL A 164 4.56 7.28 22.04
CA VAL A 164 3.82 8.49 22.42
C VAL A 164 3.84 8.74 23.94
N GLU A 165 4.44 7.84 24.72
CA GLU A 165 4.79 8.06 26.13
C GLU A 165 6.20 8.69 26.17
#